data_f3cfe440d49a91f6a2495c01bc3d6144
#
_entry.id   f3cfe440d49a91f6a2495c01bc3d6144
#
_cell.length_a   1.000
_cell.length_b   1.000
_cell.length_c   1.000
_cell.angle_alpha   90.00
_cell.angle_beta   90.00
_cell.angle_gamma   90.00
#
_symmetry.space_group_name_H-M   'P 1'
#
loop_
_entity.id
_entity.type
_entity.pdbx_description
1 polymer ?
#
loop_
_entity_poly.entity_id
_entity_poly.type
_entity_poly.pdbx_seq_one_letter_code
_entity_poly.pdbx_strand_id
1 'polypeptide(L)'
;MGVNEPAILIVDDEEENRMLLEALLGSQGYRVVTAADGAQGFAAVKTDPPDLILLDVMMPGQDGFEVCRQLKADPATWFIPVVLVTALSEREDRIRGIEAGADDFLSKPIHRWELLTRTKSLLRIKSLRDDLQKSYEQLKRLEELRDRLIHLLIHDLKGPLTSLLLGADLLISHEGEPVVEEKHWELLRRMRQQVEYLTDMVQSLLDIARMEEGKLPLRPEALAVGELVGNAAAELGVPYASKGVSLRTEVPSGLPPVHGDRDLLKRVLLNLLKNALDHTPVDGQVTVGIQPENAESLTIWVHDTGVGIPQAFHEKIFEKFGQVELREAHERRGTGLGLTFCRLAVEAHGGRIWVESAEGKGSRFSFTVPSVRAEMPDAAGGGR
;
A
#
# COMPACT_ATOMS: atom_id res chain seq x y z
N MET A 1 5.85 -15.53 -13.46
CA MET A 1 6.93 -15.50 -12.46
C MET A 1 7.85 -16.65 -12.81
N GLY A 2 9.07 -16.35 -13.28
CA GLY A 2 10.06 -17.38 -13.57
C GLY A 2 10.43 -18.10 -12.28
N VAL A 3 10.33 -19.42 -12.28
CA VAL A 3 10.87 -20.25 -11.19
C VAL A 3 12.38 -20.04 -11.24
N ASN A 4 12.93 -19.34 -10.25
CA ASN A 4 14.36 -19.16 -10.15
C ASN A 4 14.94 -20.53 -9.76
N GLU A 5 15.71 -21.14 -10.66
CA GLU A 5 16.35 -22.44 -10.42
C GLU A 5 17.31 -22.30 -9.23
N PRO A 6 17.19 -23.13 -8.17
CA PRO A 6 18.09 -23.04 -7.02
C PRO A 6 19.54 -23.21 -7.44
N ALA A 7 20.41 -22.35 -6.92
CA ALA A 7 21.83 -22.33 -7.20
C ALA A 7 22.61 -23.16 -6.17
N ILE A 8 23.44 -24.07 -6.63
CA ILE A 8 24.29 -24.91 -5.80
C ILE A 8 25.74 -24.64 -6.14
N LEU A 9 26.53 -24.26 -5.14
CA LEU A 9 27.99 -24.16 -5.28
C LEU A 9 28.65 -25.46 -4.86
N ILE A 10 29.52 -25.98 -5.70
CA ILE A 10 30.37 -27.14 -5.41
C ILE A 10 31.81 -26.66 -5.26
N VAL A 11 32.41 -26.94 -4.13
CA VAL A 11 33.82 -26.64 -3.84
C VAL A 11 34.56 -27.93 -3.58
N ASP A 12 35.39 -28.38 -4.53
CA ASP A 12 36.17 -29.62 -4.45
C ASP A 12 37.40 -29.41 -5.35
N ASP A 13 38.61 -29.82 -4.93
CA ASP A 13 39.82 -29.63 -5.70
C ASP A 13 39.93 -30.60 -6.88
N GLU A 14 39.30 -31.79 -6.78
CA GLU A 14 39.30 -32.80 -7.84
C GLU A 14 38.25 -32.46 -8.93
N GLU A 15 38.72 -32.27 -10.17
CA GLU A 15 37.88 -31.96 -11.31
C GLU A 15 36.82 -33.02 -11.58
N GLU A 16 37.20 -34.32 -11.44
CA GLU A 16 36.29 -35.44 -11.66
C GLU A 16 35.09 -35.43 -10.72
N ASN A 17 35.33 -35.08 -9.44
CA ASN A 17 34.26 -34.95 -8.44
C ASN A 17 33.32 -33.79 -8.79
N ARG A 18 33.87 -32.62 -9.17
CA ARG A 18 33.06 -31.48 -9.58
C ARG A 18 32.18 -31.83 -10.79
N MET A 19 32.74 -32.47 -11.83
CA MET A 19 31.99 -32.89 -13.03
C MET A 19 30.87 -33.90 -12.69
N LEU A 20 31.15 -34.85 -11.80
CA LEU A 20 30.18 -35.84 -11.37
C LEU A 20 29.00 -35.17 -10.64
N LEU A 21 29.29 -34.32 -9.66
CA LEU A 21 28.27 -33.61 -8.85
C LEU A 21 27.47 -32.64 -9.72
N GLU A 22 28.12 -31.92 -10.62
CA GLU A 22 27.47 -31.04 -11.58
C GLU A 22 26.50 -31.79 -12.49
N ALA A 23 26.90 -32.93 -13.06
CA ALA A 23 26.03 -33.77 -13.87
C ALA A 23 24.81 -34.30 -13.09
N LEU A 24 25.03 -34.76 -11.84
CA LEU A 24 23.97 -35.30 -11.01
C LEU A 24 22.93 -34.22 -10.62
N LEU A 25 23.39 -33.05 -10.23
CA LEU A 25 22.52 -31.93 -9.77
C LEU A 25 21.89 -31.20 -10.95
N GLY A 26 22.64 -30.97 -12.03
CA GLY A 26 22.13 -30.34 -13.25
C GLY A 26 21.01 -31.16 -13.90
N SER A 27 21.08 -32.51 -13.80
CA SER A 27 19.98 -33.39 -14.27
C SER A 27 18.67 -33.23 -13.52
N GLN A 28 18.70 -32.57 -12.38
CA GLN A 28 17.51 -32.27 -11.53
C GLN A 28 17.01 -30.83 -11.68
N GLY A 29 17.61 -30.04 -12.58
CA GLY A 29 17.20 -28.65 -12.80
C GLY A 29 17.81 -27.64 -11.81
N TYR A 30 18.90 -28.01 -11.14
CA TYR A 30 19.63 -27.05 -10.29
C TYR A 30 20.67 -26.30 -11.15
N ARG A 31 20.82 -25.02 -10.90
CA ARG A 31 21.92 -24.21 -11.43
C ARG A 31 23.19 -24.51 -10.62
N VAL A 32 24.21 -25.06 -11.24
CA VAL A 32 25.44 -25.44 -10.55
C VAL A 32 26.57 -24.46 -10.87
N VAL A 33 27.30 -24.06 -9.85
CA VAL A 33 28.54 -23.27 -9.91
C VAL A 33 29.64 -24.11 -9.28
N THR A 34 30.83 -24.15 -9.86
CA THR A 34 31.95 -24.94 -9.34
C THR A 34 33.13 -24.06 -8.97
N ALA A 35 33.85 -24.44 -7.92
CA ALA A 35 35.09 -23.82 -7.47
C ALA A 35 36.12 -24.92 -7.15
N ALA A 36 37.37 -24.66 -7.46
CA ALA A 36 38.46 -25.63 -7.26
C ALA A 36 39.14 -25.51 -5.91
N ASP A 37 38.87 -24.47 -5.16
CA ASP A 37 39.41 -24.20 -3.82
C ASP A 37 38.49 -23.27 -3.00
N GLY A 38 38.82 -23.13 -1.74
CA GLY A 38 38.06 -22.27 -0.80
C GLY A 38 38.05 -20.80 -1.22
N ALA A 39 39.14 -20.27 -1.80
CA ALA A 39 39.21 -18.87 -2.19
C ALA A 39 38.27 -18.56 -3.36
N GLN A 40 38.24 -19.45 -4.37
CA GLN A 40 37.26 -19.36 -5.46
C GLN A 40 35.82 -19.55 -4.94
N GLY A 41 35.61 -20.46 -3.99
CA GLY A 41 34.34 -20.66 -3.31
C GLY A 41 33.83 -19.37 -2.64
N PHE A 42 34.67 -18.68 -1.88
CA PHE A 42 34.32 -17.38 -1.29
C PHE A 42 34.03 -16.30 -2.33
N ALA A 43 34.82 -16.26 -3.42
CA ALA A 43 34.57 -15.29 -4.51
C ALA A 43 33.22 -15.53 -5.17
N ALA A 44 32.87 -16.80 -5.43
CA ALA A 44 31.58 -17.20 -5.99
C ALA A 44 30.44 -16.78 -5.08
N VAL A 45 30.51 -17.05 -3.77
CA VAL A 45 29.48 -16.69 -2.77
C VAL A 45 29.27 -15.18 -2.69
N LYS A 46 30.34 -14.38 -2.82
CA LYS A 46 30.21 -12.90 -2.80
C LYS A 46 29.61 -12.34 -4.07
N THR A 47 29.87 -12.96 -5.22
CA THR A 47 29.39 -12.48 -6.51
C THR A 47 27.92 -12.85 -6.74
N ASP A 48 27.55 -14.08 -6.41
CA ASP A 48 26.21 -14.63 -6.62
C ASP A 48 25.93 -15.68 -5.52
N PRO A 49 25.31 -15.28 -4.40
CA PRO A 49 25.10 -16.16 -3.25
C PRO A 49 24.29 -17.42 -3.62
N PRO A 50 24.83 -18.62 -3.40
CA PRO A 50 24.13 -19.87 -3.73
C PRO A 50 23.07 -20.21 -2.69
N ASP A 51 22.17 -21.11 -3.07
CA ASP A 51 21.14 -21.64 -2.17
C ASP A 51 21.64 -22.81 -1.31
N LEU A 52 22.75 -23.44 -1.70
CA LEU A 52 23.40 -24.52 -0.98
C LEU A 52 24.87 -24.63 -1.40
N ILE A 53 25.75 -25.01 -0.49
CA ILE A 53 27.16 -25.27 -0.76
C ILE A 53 27.47 -26.74 -0.45
N LEU A 54 28.04 -27.44 -1.44
CA LEU A 54 28.72 -28.73 -1.25
C LEU A 54 30.21 -28.44 -1.14
N LEU A 55 30.82 -28.77 -0.03
CA LEU A 55 32.21 -28.39 0.28
C LEU A 55 33.03 -29.62 0.64
N ASP A 56 34.04 -29.92 -0.16
CA ASP A 56 34.98 -30.97 0.20
C ASP A 56 35.81 -30.58 1.43
N VAL A 57 36.05 -31.54 2.29
CA VAL A 57 36.85 -31.36 3.51
C VAL A 57 38.34 -31.37 3.16
N MET A 58 38.78 -32.25 2.27
CA MET A 58 40.18 -32.52 1.99
C MET A 58 40.66 -31.75 0.76
N MET A 59 40.98 -30.49 0.90
CA MET A 59 41.48 -29.64 -0.18
C MET A 59 42.95 -29.16 0.15
N PRO A 60 43.82 -29.05 -0.88
CA PRO A 60 45.17 -28.52 -0.69
C PRO A 60 45.15 -27.06 -0.21
N GLY A 61 45.92 -26.76 0.81
CA GLY A 61 46.13 -25.38 1.29
C GLY A 61 45.12 -24.87 2.29
N GLN A 62 43.82 -25.18 2.16
CA GLN A 62 42.77 -24.75 3.11
C GLN A 62 41.82 -25.93 3.41
N ASP A 63 41.71 -26.28 4.68
CA ASP A 63 40.81 -27.31 5.18
C ASP A 63 39.33 -26.86 5.01
N GLY A 64 38.48 -27.73 4.46
CA GLY A 64 37.04 -27.43 4.26
C GLY A 64 36.29 -27.09 5.56
N PHE A 65 36.75 -27.61 6.70
CA PHE A 65 36.21 -27.18 8.02
C PHE A 65 36.46 -25.68 8.29
N GLU A 66 37.63 -25.17 7.91
CA GLU A 66 37.96 -23.76 8.08
C GLU A 66 37.13 -22.86 7.16
N VAL A 67 36.97 -23.28 5.90
CA VAL A 67 36.08 -22.60 4.93
C VAL A 67 34.64 -22.55 5.45
N CYS A 68 34.12 -23.68 5.96
CA CYS A 68 32.79 -23.75 6.57
C CYS A 68 32.66 -22.78 7.74
N ARG A 69 33.64 -22.79 8.68
CA ARG A 69 33.63 -21.90 9.84
C ARG A 69 33.59 -20.42 9.44
N GLN A 70 34.38 -20.02 8.44
CA GLN A 70 34.40 -18.65 7.94
C GLN A 70 33.05 -18.26 7.30
N LEU A 71 32.45 -19.13 6.48
CA LEU A 71 31.14 -18.90 5.89
C LEU A 71 30.05 -18.77 6.98
N LYS A 72 30.11 -19.56 8.03
CA LYS A 72 29.14 -19.55 9.11
C LYS A 72 29.34 -18.41 10.14
N ALA A 73 30.54 -17.83 10.19
CA ALA A 73 30.84 -16.67 11.02
C ALA A 73 30.42 -15.33 10.40
N ASP A 74 30.27 -15.27 9.07
CA ASP A 74 29.91 -14.04 8.36
C ASP A 74 28.37 -13.85 8.36
N PRO A 75 27.84 -12.70 8.87
CA PRO A 75 26.42 -12.36 8.84
C PRO A 75 25.81 -12.38 7.45
N ALA A 76 26.60 -12.22 6.39
CA ALA A 76 26.11 -12.22 5.01
C ALA A 76 25.95 -13.63 4.41
N THR A 77 26.56 -14.67 5.02
CA THR A 77 26.62 -16.01 4.44
C THR A 77 26.24 -17.15 5.41
N TRP A 78 26.17 -16.90 6.72
CA TRP A 78 25.91 -17.91 7.77
C TRP A 78 24.63 -18.72 7.51
N PHE A 79 23.67 -18.12 6.81
CA PHE A 79 22.36 -18.72 6.52
C PHE A 79 22.37 -19.67 5.32
N ILE A 80 23.44 -19.70 4.53
CA ILE A 80 23.58 -20.62 3.39
C ILE A 80 23.88 -22.02 3.93
N PRO A 81 23.07 -23.04 3.63
CA PRO A 81 23.36 -24.39 4.08
C PRO A 81 24.65 -24.92 3.47
N VAL A 82 25.50 -25.49 4.31
CA VAL A 82 26.78 -26.09 3.93
C VAL A 82 26.73 -27.58 4.22
N VAL A 83 26.95 -28.40 3.21
CA VAL A 83 27.12 -29.86 3.31
C VAL A 83 28.57 -30.20 3.11
N LEU A 84 29.22 -30.75 4.13
CA LEU A 84 30.59 -31.24 4.02
C LEU A 84 30.64 -32.59 3.31
N VAL A 85 31.48 -32.68 2.30
CA VAL A 85 31.75 -33.92 1.57
C VAL A 85 33.08 -34.50 2.05
N THR A 86 33.12 -35.72 2.55
CA THR A 86 34.28 -36.24 3.24
C THR A 86 34.49 -37.72 3.00
N ALA A 87 35.73 -38.14 2.83
CA ALA A 87 36.12 -39.54 2.88
C ALA A 87 36.32 -40.05 4.31
N LEU A 88 36.30 -39.13 5.28
CA LEU A 88 36.53 -39.40 6.68
C LEU A 88 35.27 -39.99 7.32
N SER A 89 35.40 -41.21 7.85
CA SER A 89 34.27 -41.91 8.50
C SER A 89 34.37 -41.91 10.04
N GLU A 90 35.38 -41.26 10.60
CA GLU A 90 35.66 -41.24 12.03
C GLU A 90 34.74 -40.27 12.77
N ARG A 91 34.41 -40.65 13.99
CA ARG A 91 33.52 -39.88 14.88
C ARG A 91 34.04 -38.47 15.14
N GLU A 92 35.39 -38.33 15.17
CA GLU A 92 36.07 -37.05 15.44
C GLU A 92 35.85 -36.04 14.30
N ASP A 93 35.87 -36.45 13.06
CA ASP A 93 35.67 -35.56 11.91
C ASP A 93 34.24 -35.02 11.83
N ARG A 94 33.27 -35.86 12.20
CA ARG A 94 31.87 -35.40 12.33
C ARG A 94 31.71 -34.35 13.42
N ILE A 95 32.42 -34.50 14.54
CA ILE A 95 32.38 -33.52 15.63
C ILE A 95 33.00 -32.20 15.13
N ARG A 96 34.15 -32.23 14.48
CA ARG A 96 34.83 -31.06 13.91
C ARG A 96 33.95 -30.30 12.92
N GLY A 97 33.22 -31.01 12.08
CA GLY A 97 32.30 -30.39 11.11
C GLY A 97 31.08 -29.76 11.77
N ILE A 98 30.50 -30.36 12.81
CA ILE A 98 29.45 -29.77 13.61
C ILE A 98 29.94 -28.50 14.31
N GLU A 99 31.13 -28.52 14.90
CA GLU A 99 31.79 -27.35 15.51
C GLU A 99 32.11 -26.26 14.50
N ALA A 100 32.37 -26.63 13.24
CA ALA A 100 32.54 -25.68 12.12
C ALA A 100 31.22 -25.08 11.64
N GLY A 101 30.04 -25.60 12.12
CA GLY A 101 28.73 -25.11 11.78
C GLY A 101 28.11 -25.71 10.54
N ALA A 102 28.62 -26.83 10.05
CA ALA A 102 28.03 -27.53 8.89
C ALA A 102 26.59 -28.00 9.16
N ASP A 103 25.74 -27.89 8.17
CA ASP A 103 24.32 -28.29 8.28
C ASP A 103 24.11 -29.77 8.04
N ASP A 104 24.97 -30.39 7.22
CA ASP A 104 24.91 -31.85 6.95
C ASP A 104 26.27 -32.38 6.41
N PHE A 105 26.35 -33.70 6.20
CA PHE A 105 27.52 -34.42 5.74
C PHE A 105 27.16 -35.42 4.63
N LEU A 106 28.08 -35.61 3.68
CA LEU A 106 28.03 -36.64 2.65
C LEU A 106 29.36 -37.43 2.67
N SER A 107 29.27 -38.74 2.80
CA SER A 107 30.48 -39.61 2.74
C SER A 107 30.83 -39.99 1.34
N LYS A 108 32.14 -39.94 1.00
CA LYS A 108 32.67 -40.52 -0.25
C LYS A 108 32.82 -42.08 -0.10
N PRO A 109 32.38 -42.90 -1.07
CA PRO A 109 31.84 -42.54 -2.38
C PRO A 109 30.39 -41.98 -2.28
N ILE A 110 30.14 -40.91 -3.05
CA ILE A 110 28.85 -40.20 -2.99
C ILE A 110 27.77 -41.03 -3.66
N HIS A 111 26.75 -41.39 -2.91
CA HIS A 111 25.58 -42.08 -3.42
C HIS A 111 24.54 -41.08 -3.96
N ARG A 112 24.14 -41.22 -5.22
CA ARG A 112 23.19 -40.33 -5.92
C ARG A 112 21.94 -40.05 -5.11
N TRP A 113 21.30 -41.08 -4.55
CA TRP A 113 20.06 -40.94 -3.80
C TRP A 113 20.24 -40.12 -2.50
N GLU A 114 21.39 -40.28 -1.85
CA GLU A 114 21.71 -39.56 -0.61
C GLU A 114 21.97 -38.07 -0.90
N LEU A 115 22.79 -37.76 -1.88
CA LEU A 115 23.05 -36.40 -2.36
C LEU A 115 21.75 -35.68 -2.67
N LEU A 116 20.89 -36.26 -3.52
CA LEU A 116 19.66 -35.62 -3.97
C LEU A 116 18.67 -35.43 -2.80
N THR A 117 18.56 -36.40 -1.89
CA THR A 117 17.65 -36.33 -0.75
C THR A 117 18.07 -35.22 0.21
N ARG A 118 19.35 -35.14 0.56
CA ARG A 118 19.89 -34.11 1.47
C ARG A 118 19.81 -32.72 0.84
N THR A 119 20.23 -32.56 -0.41
CA THR A 119 20.12 -31.33 -1.17
C THR A 119 18.68 -30.81 -1.19
N LYS A 120 17.73 -31.68 -1.55
CA LYS A 120 16.30 -31.30 -1.58
C LYS A 120 15.76 -30.88 -0.21
N SER A 121 16.16 -31.57 0.84
CA SER A 121 15.74 -31.27 2.21
C SER A 121 16.26 -29.91 2.68
N LEU A 122 17.56 -29.65 2.47
CA LEU A 122 18.21 -28.40 2.88
C LEU A 122 17.71 -27.19 2.08
N LEU A 123 17.54 -27.34 0.76
CA LEU A 123 16.94 -26.29 -0.08
C LEU A 123 15.51 -25.98 0.33
N ARG A 124 14.72 -26.97 0.71
CA ARG A 124 13.36 -26.75 1.25
C ARG A 124 13.39 -25.97 2.57
N ILE A 125 14.30 -26.32 3.48
CA ILE A 125 14.46 -25.61 4.77
C ILE A 125 14.85 -24.15 4.51
N LYS A 126 15.82 -23.92 3.59
CA LYS A 126 16.23 -22.57 3.20
C LYS A 126 15.07 -21.76 2.61
N SER A 127 14.34 -22.35 1.66
CA SER A 127 13.17 -21.68 1.05
C SER A 127 12.12 -21.28 2.10
N LEU A 128 11.77 -22.19 3.01
CA LEU A 128 10.80 -21.91 4.09
C LEU A 128 11.27 -20.79 5.02
N ARG A 129 12.57 -20.76 5.31
CA ARG A 129 13.18 -19.70 6.12
C ARG A 129 13.16 -18.36 5.41
N ASP A 130 13.52 -18.32 4.13
CA ASP A 130 13.52 -17.10 3.31
C ASP A 130 12.09 -16.53 3.19
N ASP A 131 11.09 -17.40 3.02
CA ASP A 131 9.66 -17.00 2.99
C ASP A 131 9.20 -16.47 4.34
N LEU A 132 9.61 -17.10 5.44
CA LEU A 132 9.32 -16.63 6.80
C LEU A 132 9.96 -15.26 7.06
N GLN A 133 11.21 -15.07 6.66
CA GLN A 133 11.91 -13.80 6.80
C GLN A 133 11.21 -12.68 6.03
N LYS A 134 10.83 -12.93 4.78
CA LYS A 134 10.05 -11.98 3.96
C LYS A 134 8.71 -11.63 4.61
N SER A 135 8.00 -12.63 5.12
CA SER A 135 6.71 -12.41 5.80
C SER A 135 6.89 -11.59 7.08
N TYR A 136 7.95 -11.85 7.84
CA TYR A 136 8.28 -11.10 9.05
C TYR A 136 8.59 -9.62 8.74
N GLU A 137 9.39 -9.36 7.69
CA GLU A 137 9.70 -8.00 7.26
C GLU A 137 8.46 -7.24 6.78
N GLN A 138 7.56 -7.92 6.05
CA GLN A 138 6.28 -7.35 5.64
C GLN A 138 5.40 -7.01 6.85
N LEU A 139 5.29 -7.93 7.81
CA LEU A 139 4.53 -7.69 9.04
C LEU A 139 5.08 -6.49 9.81
N LYS A 140 6.40 -6.41 9.98
CA LYS A 140 7.06 -5.29 10.66
C LYS A 140 6.79 -3.94 9.97
N ARG A 141 6.84 -3.90 8.64
CA ARG A 141 6.50 -2.69 7.88
C ARG A 141 5.04 -2.27 8.10
N LEU A 142 4.12 -3.24 8.13
CA LEU A 142 2.70 -2.96 8.38
C LEU A 142 2.47 -2.45 9.81
N GLU A 143 3.16 -3.01 10.80
CA GLU A 143 3.11 -2.52 12.19
C GLU A 143 3.63 -1.09 12.31
N GLU A 144 4.78 -0.78 11.72
CA GLU A 144 5.35 0.58 11.71
C GLU A 144 4.44 1.59 11.01
N LEU A 145 3.76 1.17 9.94
CA LEU A 145 2.76 1.99 9.26
C LEU A 145 1.55 2.23 10.17
N ARG A 146 1.00 1.17 10.78
CA ARG A 146 -0.12 1.27 11.72
C ARG A 146 0.17 2.26 12.86
N ASP A 147 1.35 2.16 13.46
CA ASP A 147 1.72 3.01 14.60
C ASP A 147 1.86 4.49 14.19
N ARG A 148 2.44 4.75 13.02
CA ARG A 148 2.48 6.10 12.45
C ARG A 148 1.08 6.66 12.21
N LEU A 149 0.17 5.86 11.67
CA LEU A 149 -1.21 6.25 11.42
C LEU A 149 -1.96 6.58 12.72
N ILE A 150 -1.80 5.78 13.77
CA ILE A 150 -2.38 6.04 15.09
C ILE A 150 -1.86 7.37 15.66
N HIS A 151 -0.57 7.63 15.54
CA HIS A 151 0.04 8.87 16.04
C HIS A 151 -0.53 10.12 15.36
N LEU A 152 -0.72 10.05 14.04
CA LEU A 152 -1.32 11.12 13.24
C LEU A 152 -2.78 11.36 13.62
N LEU A 153 -3.56 10.29 13.80
CA LEU A 153 -4.95 10.39 14.25
C LEU A 153 -5.05 11.08 15.61
N ILE A 154 -4.22 10.68 16.57
CA ILE A 154 -4.18 11.30 17.91
C ILE A 154 -3.81 12.78 17.79
N HIS A 155 -2.84 13.13 16.95
CA HIS A 155 -2.44 14.52 16.72
C HIS A 155 -3.59 15.35 16.14
N ASP A 156 -4.27 14.84 15.11
CA ASP A 156 -5.36 15.54 14.41
C ASP A 156 -6.64 15.64 15.24
N LEU A 157 -6.84 14.74 16.21
CA LEU A 157 -7.91 14.83 17.20
C LEU A 157 -7.55 15.80 18.34
N LYS A 158 -6.30 15.85 18.75
CA LYS A 158 -5.85 16.69 19.88
C LYS A 158 -6.03 18.18 19.60
N GLY A 159 -5.75 18.66 18.38
CA GLY A 159 -5.88 20.06 18.00
C GLY A 159 -7.27 20.64 18.25
N PRO A 160 -8.31 20.09 17.58
CA PRO A 160 -9.70 20.57 17.79
C PRO A 160 -10.21 20.37 19.23
N LEU A 161 -9.84 19.29 19.91
CA LEU A 161 -10.18 19.09 21.32
C LEU A 161 -9.56 20.16 22.23
N THR A 162 -8.29 20.52 21.99
CA THR A 162 -7.64 21.60 22.74
C THR A 162 -8.32 22.94 22.48
N SER A 163 -8.72 23.21 21.21
CA SER A 163 -9.46 24.44 20.87
C SER A 163 -10.82 24.51 21.52
N LEU A 164 -11.52 23.37 21.64
CA LEU A 164 -12.80 23.27 22.34
C LEU A 164 -12.64 23.53 23.84
N LEU A 165 -11.63 22.91 24.47
CA LEU A 165 -11.34 23.10 25.89
C LEU A 165 -11.00 24.56 26.19
N LEU A 166 -10.10 25.17 25.40
CA LEU A 166 -9.71 26.56 25.56
C LEU A 166 -10.91 27.52 25.38
N GLY A 167 -11.79 27.24 24.40
CA GLY A 167 -13.01 27.98 24.18
C GLY A 167 -13.98 27.87 25.36
N ALA A 168 -14.13 26.69 25.94
CA ALA A 168 -14.96 26.49 27.15
C ALA A 168 -14.37 27.21 28.36
N ASP A 169 -13.05 27.09 28.59
CA ASP A 169 -12.36 27.77 29.69
C ASP A 169 -12.51 29.31 29.59
N LEU A 170 -12.42 29.89 28.40
CA LEU A 170 -12.64 31.30 28.16
C LEU A 170 -14.08 31.72 28.49
N LEU A 171 -15.08 30.92 28.15
CA LEU A 171 -16.49 31.19 28.48
C LEU A 171 -16.74 31.09 29.97
N ILE A 172 -16.14 30.11 30.66
CA ILE A 172 -16.28 29.91 32.10
C ILE A 172 -15.58 31.04 32.91
N SER A 173 -14.42 31.51 32.44
CA SER A 173 -13.66 32.57 33.12
C SER A 173 -14.36 33.94 33.10
N HIS A 174 -15.37 34.14 32.26
CA HIS A 174 -16.19 35.34 32.19
C HIS A 174 -17.52 35.22 32.95
N GLU A 175 -17.62 34.28 33.87
CA GLU A 175 -18.78 34.07 34.73
C GLU A 175 -19.00 35.31 35.65
N GLY A 176 -20.01 36.09 35.34
CA GLY A 176 -20.36 37.30 36.14
C GLY A 176 -20.45 38.59 35.35
N GLU A 177 -20.06 38.66 34.08
CA GLU A 177 -20.30 39.82 33.23
C GLU A 177 -21.65 39.72 32.49
N PRO A 178 -22.38 40.84 32.34
CA PRO A 178 -23.69 40.79 31.70
C PRO A 178 -23.56 40.57 30.20
N VAL A 179 -24.06 39.37 29.78
CA VAL A 179 -24.62 39.04 28.48
C VAL A 179 -23.75 39.26 27.24
N VAL A 180 -23.27 38.11 26.79
CA VAL A 180 -23.03 37.70 25.36
C VAL A 180 -22.66 38.86 24.44
N GLU A 181 -21.42 39.31 24.57
CA GLU A 181 -20.76 40.12 23.55
C GLU A 181 -20.63 39.30 22.25
N GLU A 182 -20.57 39.96 21.10
CA GLU A 182 -20.39 39.33 19.78
C GLU A 182 -19.23 38.35 19.73
N LYS A 183 -18.20 38.58 20.55
CA LYS A 183 -17.04 37.67 20.74
C LYS A 183 -17.40 36.31 21.29
N HIS A 184 -18.38 36.21 22.20
CA HIS A 184 -18.84 34.92 22.75
C HIS A 184 -19.59 34.09 21.70
N TRP A 185 -20.38 34.75 20.83
CA TRP A 185 -21.05 34.10 19.73
C TRP A 185 -20.05 33.59 18.67
N GLU A 186 -19.00 34.36 18.41
CA GLU A 186 -17.93 33.92 17.49
C GLU A 186 -17.20 32.69 18.08
N LEU A 187 -16.88 32.69 19.35
CA LEU A 187 -16.25 31.57 20.04
C LEU A 187 -17.13 30.31 20.00
N LEU A 188 -18.42 30.45 20.33
CA LEU A 188 -19.38 29.34 20.23
C LEU A 188 -19.53 28.78 18.80
N ARG A 189 -19.53 29.65 17.79
CA ARG A 189 -19.53 29.22 16.38
C ARG A 189 -18.28 28.43 16.04
N ARG A 190 -17.10 28.88 16.47
CA ARG A 190 -15.83 28.16 16.26
C ARG A 190 -15.84 26.80 16.97
N MET A 191 -16.30 26.74 18.21
CA MET A 191 -16.44 25.49 18.95
C MET A 191 -17.38 24.51 18.23
N ARG A 192 -18.54 24.98 17.76
CA ARG A 192 -19.46 24.15 16.98
C ARG A 192 -18.79 23.59 15.72
N GLN A 193 -18.07 24.43 14.98
CA GLN A 193 -17.31 23.98 13.79
C GLN A 193 -16.29 22.88 14.13
N GLN A 194 -15.61 22.98 15.30
CA GLN A 194 -14.66 21.94 15.71
C GLN A 194 -15.36 20.62 16.08
N VAL A 195 -16.56 20.69 16.71
CA VAL A 195 -17.37 19.49 16.99
C VAL A 195 -17.84 18.83 15.68
N GLU A 196 -18.36 19.62 14.74
CA GLU A 196 -18.78 19.14 13.43
C GLU A 196 -17.61 18.46 12.69
N TYR A 197 -16.44 19.08 12.68
CA TYR A 197 -15.21 18.53 12.10
C TYR A 197 -14.79 17.19 12.72
N LEU A 198 -14.80 17.10 14.07
CA LEU A 198 -14.48 15.85 14.78
C LEU A 198 -15.49 14.75 14.49
N THR A 199 -16.77 15.10 14.42
CA THR A 199 -17.84 14.15 14.09
C THR A 199 -17.67 13.59 12.69
N ASP A 200 -17.42 14.46 11.69
CA ASP A 200 -17.15 14.06 10.32
C ASP A 200 -15.90 13.15 10.20
N MET A 201 -14.85 13.45 10.99
CA MET A 201 -13.63 12.64 11.04
C MET A 201 -13.89 11.24 11.60
N VAL A 202 -14.57 11.14 12.75
CA VAL A 202 -14.90 9.85 13.38
C VAL A 202 -15.80 9.02 12.47
N GLN A 203 -16.82 9.64 11.85
CA GLN A 203 -17.69 8.96 10.91
C GLN A 203 -16.92 8.45 9.68
N SER A 204 -15.98 9.25 9.15
CA SER A 204 -15.14 8.84 8.03
C SER A 204 -14.28 7.63 8.36
N LEU A 205 -13.70 7.60 9.56
CA LEU A 205 -12.91 6.46 10.05
C LEU A 205 -13.73 5.18 10.15
N LEU A 206 -14.94 5.29 10.73
CA LEU A 206 -15.84 4.14 10.87
C LEU A 206 -16.29 3.59 9.52
N ASP A 207 -16.62 4.47 8.57
CA ASP A 207 -17.06 4.05 7.24
C ASP A 207 -15.91 3.42 6.45
N ILE A 208 -14.71 4.00 6.49
CA ILE A 208 -13.51 3.41 5.87
C ILE A 208 -13.25 2.01 6.44
N ALA A 209 -13.30 1.85 7.77
CA ALA A 209 -13.08 0.55 8.40
C ALA A 209 -14.13 -0.49 7.95
N ARG A 210 -15.41 -0.10 7.88
CA ARG A 210 -16.49 -0.98 7.40
C ARG A 210 -16.36 -1.35 5.92
N MET A 211 -15.95 -0.40 5.07
CA MET A 211 -15.70 -0.63 3.64
C MET A 211 -14.56 -1.63 3.42
N GLU A 212 -13.45 -1.49 4.14
CA GLU A 212 -12.31 -2.40 4.04
C GLU A 212 -12.63 -3.82 4.48
N GLU A 213 -13.48 -3.97 5.50
CA GLU A 213 -13.95 -5.27 5.94
C GLU A 213 -15.02 -5.86 5.01
N GLY A 214 -15.42 -5.15 3.95
CA GLY A 214 -16.52 -5.55 3.08
C GLY A 214 -17.89 -5.59 3.77
N LYS A 215 -18.02 -4.90 4.91
CA LYS A 215 -19.21 -4.93 5.76
C LYS A 215 -20.12 -3.71 5.61
N LEU A 216 -19.79 -2.76 4.74
CA LEU A 216 -20.69 -1.63 4.49
C LEU A 216 -21.82 -2.08 3.57
N PRO A 217 -23.08 -2.17 4.04
CA PRO A 217 -24.19 -2.53 3.18
C PRO A 217 -24.51 -1.35 2.25
N LEU A 218 -24.24 -1.49 0.96
CA LEU A 218 -24.73 -0.54 -0.04
C LEU A 218 -26.26 -0.62 -0.12
N ARG A 219 -26.90 0.54 -0.26
CA ARG A 219 -28.33 0.68 -0.54
C ARG A 219 -28.52 1.30 -1.93
N PRO A 220 -28.24 0.54 -3.00
CA PRO A 220 -28.26 1.10 -4.33
C PRO A 220 -29.70 1.37 -4.78
N GLU A 221 -29.92 2.56 -5.34
CA GLU A 221 -31.17 2.99 -5.96
C GLU A 221 -30.90 3.66 -7.32
N ALA A 222 -31.95 3.84 -8.13
CA ALA A 222 -31.82 4.58 -9.38
C ALA A 222 -31.79 6.08 -9.08
N LEU A 223 -30.68 6.76 -9.42
CA LEU A 223 -30.42 8.14 -9.07
C LEU A 223 -30.34 9.04 -10.31
N ALA A 224 -31.02 10.17 -10.27
CA ALA A 224 -30.80 11.26 -11.21
C ALA A 224 -29.53 12.03 -10.79
N VAL A 225 -28.37 11.73 -11.43
CA VAL A 225 -27.08 12.30 -11.04
C VAL A 225 -27.05 13.83 -11.13
N GLY A 226 -27.76 14.40 -12.08
CA GLY A 226 -27.88 15.85 -12.21
C GLY A 226 -28.47 16.52 -10.98
N GLU A 227 -29.50 15.91 -10.36
CA GLU A 227 -30.07 16.38 -9.10
C GLU A 227 -29.08 16.24 -7.95
N LEU A 228 -28.35 15.13 -7.91
CA LEU A 228 -27.35 14.88 -6.87
C LEU A 228 -26.24 15.94 -6.88
N VAL A 229 -25.71 16.26 -8.08
CA VAL A 229 -24.71 17.31 -8.28
C VAL A 229 -25.28 18.69 -7.94
N GLY A 230 -26.49 18.99 -8.39
CA GLY A 230 -27.18 20.26 -8.10
C GLY A 230 -27.37 20.48 -6.59
N ASN A 231 -27.81 19.45 -5.87
CA ASN A 231 -28.02 19.50 -4.42
C ASN A 231 -26.69 19.69 -3.67
N ALA A 232 -25.63 18.97 -4.05
CA ALA A 232 -24.31 19.12 -3.44
C ALA A 232 -23.71 20.52 -3.69
N ALA A 233 -23.86 21.07 -4.88
CA ALA A 233 -23.42 22.42 -5.22
C ALA A 233 -24.20 23.50 -4.45
N ALA A 234 -25.53 23.35 -4.32
CA ALA A 234 -26.38 24.25 -3.58
C ALA A 234 -26.02 24.31 -2.08
N GLU A 235 -25.71 23.15 -1.48
CA GLU A 235 -25.32 23.03 -0.06
C GLU A 235 -24.03 23.80 0.25
N LEU A 236 -23.11 23.88 -0.71
CA LEU A 236 -21.82 24.57 -0.57
C LEU A 236 -21.83 26.00 -1.15
N GLY A 237 -22.95 26.49 -1.71
CA GLY A 237 -23.04 27.81 -2.33
C GLY A 237 -22.65 28.95 -1.38
N VAL A 238 -23.11 28.93 -0.12
CA VAL A 238 -22.76 29.96 0.87
C VAL A 238 -21.26 29.91 1.24
N PRO A 239 -20.64 28.75 1.58
CA PRO A 239 -19.20 28.65 1.79
C PRO A 239 -18.36 29.16 0.63
N TYR A 240 -18.71 28.83 -0.62
CA TYR A 240 -18.03 29.31 -1.81
C TYR A 240 -18.10 30.83 -1.98
N ALA A 241 -19.30 31.41 -1.82
CA ALA A 241 -19.51 32.84 -1.88
C ALA A 241 -18.74 33.57 -0.79
N SER A 242 -18.72 33.04 0.45
CA SER A 242 -18.01 33.64 1.58
C SER A 242 -16.50 33.64 1.39
N LYS A 243 -15.94 32.68 0.65
CA LYS A 243 -14.51 32.63 0.30
C LYS A 243 -14.18 33.45 -0.95
N GLY A 244 -15.17 33.92 -1.70
CA GLY A 244 -14.95 34.62 -2.97
C GLY A 244 -14.54 33.70 -4.12
N VAL A 245 -14.95 32.42 -4.08
CA VAL A 245 -14.68 31.43 -5.12
C VAL A 245 -15.95 31.18 -5.92
N SER A 246 -15.88 31.20 -7.27
CA SER A 246 -17.04 30.93 -8.10
C SER A 246 -17.27 29.41 -8.25
N LEU A 247 -18.51 28.94 -7.99
CA LEU A 247 -18.94 27.57 -8.22
C LEU A 247 -19.85 27.49 -9.45
N ARG A 248 -19.49 26.65 -10.43
CA ARG A 248 -20.30 26.39 -11.63
C ARG A 248 -20.69 24.93 -11.76
N THR A 249 -21.84 24.68 -12.37
CA THR A 249 -22.32 23.32 -12.66
C THR A 249 -22.48 23.13 -14.16
N GLU A 250 -21.94 22.04 -14.70
CA GLU A 250 -22.04 21.64 -16.10
C GLU A 250 -22.73 20.27 -16.19
N VAL A 251 -24.06 20.29 -16.19
CA VAL A 251 -24.90 19.09 -16.20
C VAL A 251 -25.68 19.04 -17.51
N PRO A 252 -25.34 18.12 -18.43
CA PRO A 252 -26.09 17.92 -19.66
C PRO A 252 -27.53 17.44 -19.36
N SER A 253 -28.49 17.79 -20.23
CA SER A 253 -29.82 17.27 -20.17
C SER A 253 -29.91 15.86 -20.76
N GLY A 254 -30.84 15.02 -20.26
CA GLY A 254 -31.08 13.68 -20.80
C GLY A 254 -30.07 12.61 -20.39
N LEU A 255 -29.37 12.80 -19.28
CA LEU A 255 -28.49 11.77 -18.72
C LEU A 255 -29.29 10.55 -18.23
N PRO A 256 -28.79 9.33 -18.45
CA PRO A 256 -29.42 8.14 -17.89
C PRO A 256 -29.28 8.15 -16.35
N PRO A 257 -30.19 7.51 -15.61
CA PRO A 257 -30.02 7.34 -14.16
C PRO A 257 -28.85 6.40 -13.89
N VAL A 258 -28.18 6.61 -12.75
CA VAL A 258 -27.14 5.70 -12.25
C VAL A 258 -27.67 4.81 -11.14
N HIS A 259 -27.02 3.68 -10.92
CA HIS A 259 -27.35 2.77 -9.82
C HIS A 259 -26.34 2.96 -8.71
N GLY A 260 -26.77 3.50 -7.57
CA GLY A 260 -25.86 3.78 -6.48
C GLY A 260 -26.53 4.19 -5.17
N ASP A 261 -25.75 4.21 -4.12
CA ASP A 261 -26.17 4.69 -2.79
C ASP A 261 -26.11 6.22 -2.77
N ARG A 262 -27.26 6.85 -2.61
CA ARG A 262 -27.43 8.31 -2.64
C ARG A 262 -26.54 9.01 -1.60
N ASP A 263 -26.51 8.49 -0.38
CA ASP A 263 -25.82 9.15 0.74
C ASP A 263 -24.31 9.07 0.55
N LEU A 264 -23.80 7.92 0.10
CA LEU A 264 -22.38 7.73 -0.17
C LEU A 264 -21.91 8.58 -1.36
N LEU A 265 -22.65 8.58 -2.48
CA LEU A 265 -22.28 9.37 -3.65
C LEU A 265 -22.42 10.88 -3.39
N LYS A 266 -23.41 11.32 -2.63
CA LYS A 266 -23.52 12.70 -2.16
C LYS A 266 -22.29 13.10 -1.35
N ARG A 267 -21.87 12.23 -0.44
CA ARG A 267 -20.69 12.49 0.42
C ARG A 267 -19.38 12.50 -0.38
N VAL A 268 -19.25 11.66 -1.41
CA VAL A 268 -18.12 11.74 -2.37
C VAL A 268 -18.07 13.13 -3.01
N LEU A 269 -19.20 13.61 -3.54
CA LEU A 269 -19.30 14.93 -4.16
C LEU A 269 -18.96 16.06 -3.18
N LEU A 270 -19.51 16.04 -1.97
CA LEU A 270 -19.23 17.04 -0.94
C LEU A 270 -17.76 17.05 -0.54
N ASN A 271 -17.11 15.88 -0.40
CA ASN A 271 -15.69 15.78 -0.11
C ASN A 271 -14.83 16.38 -1.23
N LEU A 272 -15.13 16.09 -2.49
CA LEU A 272 -14.40 16.64 -3.63
C LEU A 272 -14.61 18.15 -3.76
N LEU A 273 -15.84 18.64 -3.57
CA LEU A 273 -16.15 20.07 -3.61
C LEU A 273 -15.52 20.83 -2.43
N LYS A 274 -15.56 20.29 -1.21
CA LYS A 274 -14.86 20.88 -0.05
C LYS A 274 -13.36 20.95 -0.29
N ASN A 275 -12.76 19.87 -0.81
CA ASN A 275 -11.34 19.86 -1.17
C ASN A 275 -10.99 20.92 -2.23
N ALA A 276 -11.81 21.04 -3.28
CA ALA A 276 -11.64 22.07 -4.30
C ALA A 276 -11.75 23.49 -3.70
N LEU A 277 -12.73 23.73 -2.81
CA LEU A 277 -12.87 25.00 -2.12
C LEU A 277 -11.63 25.32 -1.28
N ASP A 278 -11.13 24.35 -0.49
CA ASP A 278 -9.99 24.57 0.41
C ASP A 278 -8.72 24.98 -0.34
N HIS A 279 -8.50 24.40 -1.52
CA HIS A 279 -7.29 24.59 -2.32
C HIS A 279 -7.39 25.65 -3.43
N THR A 280 -8.57 26.22 -3.66
CA THR A 280 -8.76 27.32 -4.63
C THR A 280 -8.56 28.68 -3.95
N PRO A 281 -7.72 29.57 -4.48
CA PRO A 281 -7.55 30.92 -3.92
C PRO A 281 -8.82 31.78 -4.12
N VAL A 282 -8.87 32.93 -3.45
CA VAL A 282 -9.88 33.98 -3.68
C VAL A 282 -9.87 34.37 -5.16
N ASP A 283 -11.04 34.66 -5.71
CA ASP A 283 -11.30 34.94 -7.13
C ASP A 283 -11.07 33.75 -8.08
N GLY A 284 -10.78 32.53 -7.52
CA GLY A 284 -10.68 31.32 -8.29
C GLY A 284 -12.05 30.75 -8.67
N GLN A 285 -12.01 29.67 -9.46
CA GLN A 285 -13.20 28.99 -9.97
C GLN A 285 -13.15 27.50 -9.69
N VAL A 286 -14.31 26.94 -9.32
CA VAL A 286 -14.55 25.50 -9.25
C VAL A 286 -15.72 25.18 -10.17
N THR A 287 -15.57 24.13 -10.97
CA THR A 287 -16.61 23.63 -11.84
C THR A 287 -16.87 22.15 -11.53
N VAL A 288 -18.12 21.78 -11.35
CA VAL A 288 -18.55 20.37 -11.25
C VAL A 288 -19.37 20.01 -12.46
N GLY A 289 -19.04 18.88 -13.08
CA GLY A 289 -19.72 18.47 -14.30
C GLY A 289 -19.93 16.96 -14.40
N ILE A 290 -20.75 16.57 -15.37
CA ILE A 290 -21.05 15.20 -15.71
C ILE A 290 -20.84 15.02 -17.20
N GLN A 291 -20.22 13.90 -17.58
CA GLN A 291 -20.10 13.50 -18.99
C GLN A 291 -20.34 12.00 -19.14
N PRO A 292 -20.93 11.54 -20.24
CA PRO A 292 -20.96 10.12 -20.56
C PRO A 292 -19.53 9.60 -20.76
N GLU A 293 -19.17 8.48 -20.11
CA GLU A 293 -17.90 7.80 -20.38
C GLU A 293 -18.09 6.78 -21.51
N ASN A 294 -19.15 5.99 -21.39
CA ASN A 294 -19.58 5.00 -22.39
C ASN A 294 -21.10 4.75 -22.22
N ALA A 295 -21.62 3.71 -22.89
CA ALA A 295 -23.02 3.37 -22.80
C ALA A 295 -23.49 2.86 -21.41
N GLU A 296 -22.55 2.51 -20.54
CA GLU A 296 -22.82 1.82 -19.27
C GLU A 296 -22.32 2.60 -18.04
N SER A 297 -21.71 3.78 -18.22
CA SER A 297 -21.17 4.57 -17.10
C SER A 297 -21.15 6.07 -17.39
N LEU A 298 -21.31 6.85 -16.33
CA LEU A 298 -21.13 8.30 -16.33
C LEU A 298 -19.88 8.66 -15.55
N THR A 299 -19.14 9.64 -16.05
CA THR A 299 -18.03 10.29 -15.32
C THR A 299 -18.53 11.58 -14.72
N ILE A 300 -18.36 11.72 -13.41
CA ILE A 300 -18.60 12.94 -12.65
C ILE A 300 -17.23 13.53 -12.31
N TRP A 301 -17.08 14.84 -12.50
CA TRP A 301 -15.80 15.49 -12.26
C TRP A 301 -15.96 16.82 -11.54
N VAL A 302 -14.93 17.18 -10.75
CA VAL A 302 -14.78 18.47 -10.07
C VAL A 302 -13.42 19.03 -10.47
N HIS A 303 -13.44 20.20 -11.12
CA HIS A 303 -12.25 20.92 -11.58
C HIS A 303 -12.09 22.21 -10.79
N ASP A 304 -10.91 22.44 -10.24
CA ASP A 304 -10.51 23.65 -9.53
C ASP A 304 -9.36 24.39 -10.23
N THR A 305 -9.28 25.69 -10.04
CA THR A 305 -8.16 26.53 -10.49
C THR A 305 -7.15 26.80 -9.36
N GLY A 306 -6.96 25.83 -8.49
CA GLY A 306 -6.11 25.93 -7.32
C GLY A 306 -4.62 25.68 -7.59
N VAL A 307 -3.90 25.36 -6.53
CA VAL A 307 -2.44 25.19 -6.54
C VAL A 307 -1.95 23.96 -7.28
N GLY A 308 -2.84 23.00 -7.59
CA GLY A 308 -2.48 21.75 -8.25
C GLY A 308 -1.73 20.77 -7.36
N ILE A 309 -1.46 19.57 -7.91
CA ILE A 309 -0.84 18.43 -7.23
C ILE A 309 0.29 17.89 -8.10
N PRO A 310 1.51 17.71 -7.55
CA PRO A 310 2.62 17.11 -8.30
C PRO A 310 2.30 15.67 -8.71
N GLN A 311 2.74 15.26 -9.90
CA GLN A 311 2.44 13.94 -10.47
C GLN A 311 2.83 12.76 -9.58
N ALA A 312 3.92 12.88 -8.82
CA ALA A 312 4.40 11.84 -7.90
C ALA A 312 3.39 11.48 -6.78
N PHE A 313 2.36 12.33 -6.56
CA PHE A 313 1.37 12.14 -5.51
C PHE A 313 -0.02 11.76 -6.02
N HIS A 314 -0.25 11.67 -7.33
CA HIS A 314 -1.59 11.42 -7.91
C HIS A 314 -2.23 10.11 -7.43
N GLU A 315 -1.45 9.05 -7.20
CA GLU A 315 -1.96 7.80 -6.64
C GLU A 315 -2.02 7.86 -5.11
N LYS A 316 -0.99 8.44 -4.48
CA LYS A 316 -0.83 8.49 -3.03
C LYS A 316 -1.90 9.31 -2.30
N ILE A 317 -2.46 10.35 -2.92
CA ILE A 317 -3.51 11.19 -2.29
C ILE A 317 -4.81 10.44 -1.99
N PHE A 318 -5.04 9.29 -2.63
CA PHE A 318 -6.18 8.42 -2.36
C PHE A 318 -5.90 7.35 -1.31
N GLU A 319 -4.64 7.16 -0.90
CA GLU A 319 -4.26 6.26 0.17
C GLU A 319 -4.59 6.87 1.54
N LYS A 320 -4.80 6.00 2.53
CA LYS A 320 -5.01 6.46 3.90
C LYS A 320 -3.85 7.36 4.33
N PHE A 321 -4.18 8.57 4.72
CA PHE A 321 -3.19 9.55 5.18
C PHE A 321 -2.12 9.92 4.13
N GLY A 322 -2.35 9.65 2.84
CA GLY A 322 -1.43 9.96 1.74
C GLY A 322 -1.04 11.45 1.63
N GLN A 323 -1.77 12.33 2.32
CA GLN A 323 -1.43 13.75 2.47
C GLN A 323 -0.27 14.01 3.45
N VAL A 324 0.18 13.02 4.23
CA VAL A 324 1.24 13.22 5.24
C VAL A 324 2.56 13.57 4.58
N GLU A 325 2.92 12.88 3.51
CA GLU A 325 4.11 13.19 2.73
C GLU A 325 4.03 14.57 2.04
N LEU A 326 2.81 15.03 1.70
CA LEU A 326 2.55 16.37 1.20
C LEU A 326 2.58 17.44 2.30
N ARG A 327 2.23 17.10 3.56
CA ARG A 327 2.30 18.00 4.71
C ARG A 327 3.73 18.37 5.08
N GLU A 328 4.67 17.45 5.00
CA GLU A 328 6.10 17.70 5.24
C GLU A 328 6.69 18.66 4.21
N ALA A 329 6.14 18.69 3.00
CA ALA A 329 6.59 19.56 1.91
C ALA A 329 5.86 20.94 1.85
N HIS A 330 4.59 21.02 2.34
CA HIS A 330 3.77 22.25 2.22
C HIS A 330 2.71 22.24 3.34
N GLU A 331 2.71 23.20 4.24
CA GLU A 331 1.77 23.43 5.38
C GLU A 331 0.25 23.26 5.05
N ARG A 332 -0.19 22.10 4.60
CA ARG A 332 -1.57 21.86 4.15
C ARG A 332 -2.44 21.25 5.25
N ARG A 333 -3.65 21.79 5.41
CA ARG A 333 -4.65 21.34 6.40
C ARG A 333 -5.57 20.27 5.77
N GLY A 334 -5.83 19.16 6.47
CA GLY A 334 -6.78 18.13 6.07
C GLY A 334 -6.49 16.79 6.76
N THR A 335 -7.50 15.95 7.02
CA THR A 335 -7.34 14.66 7.71
C THR A 335 -6.71 13.57 6.83
N GLY A 336 -6.65 13.78 5.50
CA GLY A 336 -6.25 12.76 4.54
C GLY A 336 -7.23 11.58 4.40
N LEU A 337 -8.38 11.63 5.07
CA LEU A 337 -9.38 10.56 5.04
C LEU A 337 -10.46 10.77 3.98
N GLY A 338 -10.71 12.03 3.58
CA GLY A 338 -11.77 12.35 2.62
C GLY A 338 -11.59 11.71 1.24
N LEU A 339 -10.38 11.78 0.67
CA LEU A 339 -10.09 11.17 -0.64
C LEU A 339 -10.01 9.63 -0.56
N THR A 340 -9.52 9.08 0.55
CA THR A 340 -9.57 7.63 0.80
C THR A 340 -11.01 7.13 0.86
N PHE A 341 -11.90 7.84 1.57
CA PHE A 341 -13.31 7.55 1.58
C PHE A 341 -13.91 7.61 0.17
N CYS A 342 -13.58 8.66 -0.62
CA CYS A 342 -14.04 8.78 -2.00
C CYS A 342 -13.64 7.56 -2.83
N ARG A 343 -12.40 7.11 -2.75
CA ARG A 343 -11.90 5.94 -3.48
C ARG A 343 -12.69 4.68 -3.11
N LEU A 344 -12.77 4.37 -1.82
CA LEU A 344 -13.45 3.17 -1.35
C LEU A 344 -14.96 3.19 -1.68
N ALA A 345 -15.61 4.35 -1.54
CA ALA A 345 -17.02 4.49 -1.88
C ALA A 345 -17.27 4.29 -3.38
N VAL A 346 -16.44 4.88 -4.24
CA VAL A 346 -16.54 4.72 -5.70
C VAL A 346 -16.25 3.28 -6.14
N GLU A 347 -15.20 2.66 -5.59
CA GLU A 347 -14.86 1.26 -5.85
C GLU A 347 -15.98 0.30 -5.40
N ALA A 348 -16.63 0.57 -4.26
CA ALA A 348 -17.79 -0.19 -3.80
C ALA A 348 -18.98 -0.13 -4.77
N HIS A 349 -19.09 0.96 -5.55
CA HIS A 349 -20.09 1.10 -6.63
C HIS A 349 -19.63 0.51 -7.99
N GLY A 350 -18.44 -0.15 -8.02
CA GLY A 350 -17.87 -0.69 -9.27
C GLY A 350 -17.29 0.37 -10.20
N GLY A 351 -17.07 1.60 -9.69
CA GLY A 351 -16.45 2.69 -10.41
C GLY A 351 -14.94 2.80 -10.16
N ARG A 352 -14.34 3.85 -10.72
CA ARG A 352 -12.95 4.26 -10.48
C ARG A 352 -12.88 5.75 -10.20
N ILE A 353 -11.89 6.19 -9.44
CA ILE A 353 -11.58 7.60 -9.18
C ILE A 353 -10.13 7.90 -9.55
N TRP A 354 -9.88 9.08 -10.11
CA TRP A 354 -8.55 9.53 -10.46
C TRP A 354 -8.44 11.07 -10.40
N VAL A 355 -7.23 11.58 -10.53
CA VAL A 355 -6.93 13.01 -10.61
C VAL A 355 -6.05 13.32 -11.82
N GLU A 356 -6.34 14.42 -12.47
CA GLU A 356 -5.53 15.06 -13.49
C GLU A 356 -5.15 16.44 -12.96
N SER A 357 -3.85 16.67 -12.72
CA SER A 357 -3.39 17.89 -12.06
C SER A 357 -1.95 18.23 -12.45
N ALA A 358 -1.62 19.51 -12.41
CA ALA A 358 -0.25 19.98 -12.48
C ALA A 358 -0.07 21.16 -11.53
N GLU A 359 1.10 21.31 -10.93
CA GLU A 359 1.40 22.43 -10.03
C GLU A 359 1.11 23.79 -10.68
N GLY A 360 0.37 24.64 -9.98
CA GLY A 360 -0.03 25.98 -10.44
C GLY A 360 -1.13 25.98 -11.50
N LYS A 361 -1.68 24.82 -11.92
CA LYS A 361 -2.73 24.74 -12.95
C LYS A 361 -4.07 24.22 -12.46
N GLY A 362 -4.18 23.96 -11.14
CA GLY A 362 -5.37 23.37 -10.53
C GLY A 362 -5.43 21.86 -10.67
N SER A 363 -6.57 21.29 -10.26
CA SER A 363 -6.79 19.84 -10.28
C SER A 363 -8.18 19.51 -10.83
N ARG A 364 -8.28 18.37 -11.51
CA ARG A 364 -9.53 17.77 -11.92
C ARG A 364 -9.64 16.38 -11.32
N PHE A 365 -10.52 16.24 -10.34
CA PHE A 365 -10.88 14.94 -9.75
C PHE A 365 -12.06 14.37 -10.52
N SER A 366 -11.94 13.13 -10.97
CA SER A 366 -12.96 12.47 -11.78
C SER A 366 -13.26 11.09 -11.20
N PHE A 367 -14.53 10.68 -11.21
CA PHE A 367 -14.94 9.33 -10.83
C PHE A 367 -16.07 8.83 -11.70
N THR A 368 -16.12 7.49 -11.91
CA THR A 368 -17.17 6.84 -12.69
C THR A 368 -18.21 6.20 -11.77
N VAL A 369 -19.47 6.20 -12.27
CA VAL A 369 -20.57 5.47 -11.65
C VAL A 369 -21.30 4.68 -12.74
N PRO A 370 -21.62 3.39 -12.53
CA PRO A 370 -22.39 2.60 -13.49
C PRO A 370 -23.79 3.19 -13.73
N SER A 371 -24.19 3.31 -14.99
CA SER A 371 -25.52 3.74 -15.36
C SER A 371 -26.49 2.54 -15.41
N VAL A 372 -27.74 2.79 -15.09
CA VAL A 372 -28.79 1.82 -15.29
C VAL A 372 -29.05 1.74 -16.80
N ARG A 373 -28.86 0.56 -17.40
CA ARG A 373 -29.30 0.32 -18.78
C ARG A 373 -30.80 0.58 -18.83
N ALA A 374 -31.24 1.58 -19.57
CA ALA A 374 -32.64 1.72 -19.90
C ALA A 374 -33.01 0.45 -20.68
N GLU A 375 -33.73 -0.47 -20.05
CA GLU A 375 -34.47 -1.48 -20.81
C GLU A 375 -35.36 -0.70 -21.77
N MET A 376 -34.98 -0.66 -23.03
CA MET A 376 -35.87 -0.21 -24.08
C MET A 376 -37.11 -1.13 -23.99
N PRO A 377 -38.32 -0.57 -23.80
CA PRO A 377 -39.53 -1.41 -23.89
C PRO A 377 -39.49 -2.05 -25.27
N ASP A 378 -39.54 -3.38 -25.30
CA ASP A 378 -39.66 -4.16 -26.51
C ASP A 378 -40.77 -3.56 -27.38
N ALA A 379 -40.36 -2.97 -28.50
CA ALA A 379 -41.27 -2.63 -29.57
C ALA A 379 -41.71 -3.93 -30.28
N ALA A 380 -42.44 -4.76 -29.54
CA ALA A 380 -43.01 -5.99 -30.07
C ALA A 380 -44.51 -5.97 -29.86
N GLY A 381 -45.24 -5.66 -30.86
CA GLY A 381 -46.70 -5.82 -30.89
C GLY A 381 -47.39 -5.12 -32.04
N GLY A 382 -46.72 -5.00 -33.17
CA GLY A 382 -47.41 -4.73 -34.39
C GLY A 382 -47.66 -6.02 -35.17
N GLY A 383 -48.89 -6.50 -35.21
CA GLY A 383 -49.23 -7.44 -36.25
C GLY A 383 -50.19 -8.58 -35.89
N ARG A 384 -51.39 -8.33 -35.95
CA ARG A 384 -52.59 -8.98 -36.55
C ARG A 384 -53.72 -9.18 -35.56
#